data_ea2192eb91703bd093c38eacd3d2c24c
#
_entry.id   ea2192eb91703bd093c38eacd3d2c24c
#
_cell.length_a   1.000
_cell.length_b   1.000
_cell.length_c   1.000
_cell.angle_alpha   90.00
_cell.angle_beta   90.00
_cell.angle_gamma   90.00
#
_symmetry.space_group_name_H-M   'P 1'
#
loop_
_entity.id
_entity.type
_entity.pdbx_description
1 polymer ?
#
loop_
_entity_poly.entity_id
_entity_poly.type
_entity_poly.pdbx_seq_one_letter_code
_entity_poly.pdbx_strand_id
1 'polypeptide(L)'
;MCGPEEKNLSDKIISSITKKNSVSLFDKNISEIIPLISLCKMYVGNDSFGHHVMSQCNIPSLILLLDTPKAYTDYSKNQYRIIPAGEDINKIEHNAAHNPNSITVDQVYKKVLQLKKIN
;
A
#
# COMPACT_ATOMS: atom_id res chain seq x y z
N MET A 1 -2.48 -4.88 5.70
CA MET A 1 -1.69 -5.14 6.93
C MET A 1 -1.85 -3.92 7.80
N CYS A 2 -2.31 -4.09 9.02
CA CYS A 2 -2.60 -3.03 9.97
C CYS A 2 -1.67 -3.17 11.18
N GLY A 3 -1.39 -2.08 11.88
CA GLY A 3 -0.66 -2.11 13.14
C GLY A 3 -1.51 -2.70 14.29
N PRO A 4 -0.90 -3.02 15.43
CA PRO A 4 -1.61 -3.62 16.57
C PRO A 4 -2.79 -2.80 17.08
N GLU A 5 -2.70 -1.48 16.99
CA GLU A 5 -3.75 -0.57 17.44
C GLU A 5 -4.92 -0.45 16.45
N GLU A 6 -4.78 -0.98 15.24
CA GLU A 6 -5.76 -0.88 14.16
C GLU A 6 -6.68 -2.11 14.06
N LYS A 7 -6.74 -2.93 15.10
CA LYS A 7 -7.57 -4.16 15.12
C LYS A 7 -9.02 -3.91 14.67
N ASN A 8 -9.65 -2.89 15.25
CA ASN A 8 -11.06 -2.56 14.93
C ASN A 8 -11.25 -2.18 13.45
N LEU A 9 -10.29 -1.50 12.85
CA LEU A 9 -10.31 -1.16 11.42
C LEU A 9 -10.12 -2.43 10.58
N SER A 10 -9.18 -3.28 10.95
CA SER A 10 -8.93 -4.57 10.29
C SER A 10 -10.19 -5.44 10.30
N ASP A 11 -10.84 -5.58 11.46
CA ASP A 11 -12.06 -6.39 11.63
C ASP A 11 -13.21 -5.85 10.76
N LYS A 12 -13.39 -4.53 10.69
CA LYS A 12 -14.37 -3.89 9.80
C LYS A 12 -14.10 -4.20 8.33
N ILE A 13 -12.86 -4.09 7.88
CA ILE A 13 -12.48 -4.38 6.50
C ILE A 13 -12.74 -5.86 6.19
N ILE A 14 -12.28 -6.78 7.03
CA ILE A 14 -12.45 -8.23 6.83
C ILE A 14 -13.95 -8.60 6.79
N SER A 15 -14.77 -8.03 7.67
CA SER A 15 -16.21 -8.31 7.69
C SER A 15 -16.96 -7.78 6.47
N SER A 16 -16.44 -6.76 5.81
CA SER A 16 -17.02 -6.20 4.59
C SER A 16 -16.69 -7.00 3.32
N ILE A 17 -15.69 -7.89 3.39
CA ILE A 17 -15.27 -8.69 2.24
C ILE A 17 -16.16 -9.92 2.11
N THR A 18 -16.86 -10.03 0.98
CA THR A 18 -17.81 -11.13 0.71
C THR A 18 -17.12 -12.48 0.49
N LYS A 19 -15.89 -12.48 -0.02
CA LYS A 19 -15.09 -13.70 -0.20
C LYS A 19 -14.27 -13.98 1.06
N LYS A 20 -14.52 -15.13 1.68
CA LYS A 20 -13.83 -15.59 2.93
C LYS A 20 -12.39 -16.05 2.70
N ASN A 21 -11.62 -15.35 1.90
CA ASN A 21 -10.20 -15.65 1.60
C ASN A 21 -9.26 -14.53 2.02
N SER A 22 -9.67 -13.73 2.98
CA SER A 22 -8.88 -12.64 3.56
C SER A 22 -8.48 -12.96 4.99
N VAL A 23 -7.30 -12.55 5.36
CA VAL A 23 -6.70 -12.79 6.67
C VAL A 23 -6.15 -11.48 7.22
N SER A 24 -6.37 -11.21 8.50
CA SER A 24 -5.75 -10.11 9.22
C SER A 24 -4.41 -10.53 9.80
N LEU A 25 -3.43 -9.64 9.75
CA LEU A 25 -2.09 -9.84 10.29
C LEU A 25 -1.77 -8.83 11.41
N PHE A 26 -2.78 -8.20 12.01
CA PHE A 26 -2.59 -7.14 13.01
C PHE A 26 -1.87 -7.64 14.28
N ASP A 27 -2.02 -8.91 14.62
CA ASP A 27 -1.46 -9.57 15.79
C ASP A 27 -0.12 -10.28 15.56
N LYS A 28 0.39 -10.21 14.33
CA LYS A 28 1.62 -10.88 13.93
C LYS A 28 2.84 -10.00 14.15
N ASN A 29 3.92 -10.59 14.62
CA ASN A 29 5.21 -9.92 14.69
C ASN A 29 5.91 -9.92 13.32
N ILE A 30 6.96 -9.12 13.20
CA ILE A 30 7.69 -8.94 11.93
C ILE A 30 8.25 -10.25 11.39
N SER A 31 8.75 -11.12 12.23
CA SER A 31 9.34 -12.40 11.82
C SER A 31 8.29 -13.39 11.25
N GLU A 32 7.03 -13.26 11.67
CA GLU A 32 5.92 -14.02 11.11
C GLU A 32 5.40 -13.40 9.81
N ILE A 33 5.44 -12.07 9.70
CA ILE A 33 4.90 -11.34 8.54
C ILE A 33 5.82 -11.48 7.31
N ILE A 34 7.13 -11.39 7.48
CA ILE A 34 8.08 -11.42 6.35
C ILE A 34 7.92 -12.66 5.45
N PRO A 35 7.83 -13.89 5.97
CA PRO A 35 7.59 -15.06 5.13
C PRO A 35 6.26 -15.02 4.38
N LEU A 36 5.21 -14.45 4.99
CA LEU A 36 3.90 -14.30 4.35
C LEU A 36 3.93 -13.26 3.23
N ILE A 37 4.69 -12.18 3.42
CA ILE A 37 4.88 -11.14 2.39
C ILE A 37 5.48 -11.73 1.12
N SER A 38 6.45 -12.62 1.22
CA SER A 38 7.10 -13.24 0.07
C SER A 38 6.15 -14.05 -0.83
N LEU A 39 5.00 -14.47 -0.29
CA LEU A 39 3.95 -15.17 -1.03
C LEU A 39 2.98 -14.20 -1.74
N CYS A 40 3.04 -12.93 -1.45
CA CYS A 40 2.18 -11.94 -2.06
C CYS A 40 2.61 -11.64 -3.50
N LYS A 41 1.65 -11.24 -4.33
CA LYS A 41 1.90 -10.85 -5.73
C LYS A 41 1.91 -9.35 -5.95
N MET A 42 1.42 -8.58 -4.99
CA MET A 42 1.34 -7.13 -5.05
C MET A 42 1.09 -6.56 -3.66
N TYR A 43 1.64 -5.40 -3.40
CA TYR A 43 1.27 -4.52 -2.29
C TYR A 43 0.39 -3.38 -2.79
N VAL A 44 -0.61 -3.01 -2.01
CA VAL A 44 -1.39 -1.78 -2.19
C VAL A 44 -1.56 -1.13 -0.82
N GLY A 45 -1.10 0.08 -0.67
CA GLY A 45 -1.19 0.80 0.60
C GLY A 45 -0.35 2.07 0.65
N ASN A 46 -0.20 2.61 1.84
CA ASN A 46 0.58 3.82 2.10
C ASN A 46 2.10 3.54 2.06
N ASP A 47 2.88 4.62 2.11
CA ASP A 47 4.30 4.56 2.40
C ASP A 47 4.51 4.05 3.83
N SER A 48 4.86 2.78 3.98
CA SER A 48 4.96 2.09 5.26
C SER A 48 5.87 0.86 5.15
N PHE A 49 6.14 0.22 6.29
CA PHE A 49 6.92 -1.02 6.36
C PHE A 49 6.58 -2.05 5.27
N GLY A 50 5.29 -2.22 4.97
CA GLY A 50 4.83 -3.23 4.00
C GLY A 50 5.42 -3.04 2.62
N HIS A 51 5.40 -1.83 2.06
CA HIS A 51 5.93 -1.60 0.73
C HIS A 51 7.46 -1.74 0.66
N HIS A 52 8.17 -1.36 1.72
CA HIS A 52 9.62 -1.52 1.78
C HIS A 52 10.02 -2.99 1.70
N VAL A 53 9.39 -3.85 2.50
CA VAL A 53 9.65 -5.29 2.46
C VAL A 53 9.27 -5.90 1.10
N MET A 54 8.11 -5.55 0.55
CA MET A 54 7.68 -6.01 -0.78
C MET A 54 8.68 -5.63 -1.87
N SER A 55 9.18 -4.38 -1.83
CA SER A 55 10.18 -3.90 -2.80
C SER A 55 11.50 -4.67 -2.69
N GLN A 56 11.95 -5.01 -1.50
CA GLN A 56 13.13 -5.85 -1.28
C GLN A 56 12.92 -7.28 -1.77
N CYS A 57 11.70 -7.81 -1.71
CA CYS A 57 11.32 -9.10 -2.25
C CYS A 57 11.05 -9.06 -3.78
N ASN A 58 11.31 -7.95 -4.44
CA ASN A 58 11.03 -7.71 -5.86
C ASN A 58 9.54 -7.85 -6.24
N ILE A 59 8.65 -7.57 -5.29
CA ILE A 59 7.20 -7.65 -5.46
C ILE A 59 6.65 -6.25 -5.81
N PRO A 60 5.79 -6.12 -6.83
CA PRO A 60 5.19 -4.85 -7.21
C PRO A 60 4.45 -4.18 -6.05
N SER A 61 4.73 -2.90 -5.83
CA SER A 61 4.10 -2.10 -4.76
C SER A 61 3.41 -0.88 -5.36
N LEU A 62 2.10 -0.78 -5.18
CA LEU A 62 1.30 0.39 -5.50
C LEU A 62 1.14 1.23 -4.23
N ILE A 63 1.78 2.38 -4.19
CA ILE A 63 1.91 3.22 -3.02
C ILE A 63 1.00 4.45 -3.17
N LEU A 64 0.15 4.68 -2.17
CA LEU A 64 -0.68 5.88 -2.05
C LEU A 64 0.17 6.96 -1.37
N LEU A 65 0.69 7.89 -2.15
CA LEU A 65 1.65 8.88 -1.68
C LEU A 65 0.93 10.20 -1.38
N LEU A 66 0.77 10.51 -0.11
CA LEU A 66 0.02 11.68 0.37
C LEU A 66 0.89 12.69 1.11
N ASP A 67 1.85 12.23 1.89
CA ASP A 67 2.53 13.02 2.91
C ASP A 67 4.01 12.65 3.09
N THR A 68 4.57 11.91 2.14
CA THR A 68 6.00 11.55 2.15
C THR A 68 6.66 11.86 0.82
N PRO A 69 7.91 12.33 0.82
CA PRO A 69 8.64 12.63 -0.41
C PRO A 69 8.78 11.40 -1.32
N LYS A 70 8.73 11.66 -2.63
CA LYS A 70 8.93 10.63 -3.66
C LYS A 70 10.15 9.74 -3.42
N ALA A 71 11.24 10.32 -2.89
CA ALA A 71 12.49 9.62 -2.66
C ALA A 71 12.34 8.36 -1.78
N TYR A 72 11.39 8.32 -0.86
CA TYR A 72 11.14 7.13 -0.03
C TYR A 72 10.53 5.96 -0.77
N THR A 73 10.01 6.21 -1.95
CA THR A 73 9.34 5.22 -2.79
C THR A 73 9.93 5.12 -4.19
N ASP A 74 11.18 5.56 -4.40
CA ASP A 74 11.82 5.65 -5.72
C ASP A 74 13.21 4.98 -5.76
N TYR A 75 13.38 3.89 -5.04
CA TYR A 75 14.62 3.12 -4.98
C TYR A 75 14.51 1.73 -5.63
N SER A 76 13.35 1.38 -6.13
CA SER A 76 13.10 0.13 -6.85
C SER A 76 12.17 0.36 -8.05
N LYS A 77 12.50 -0.28 -9.18
CA LYS A 77 11.66 -0.23 -10.40
C LYS A 77 10.27 -0.85 -10.23
N ASN A 78 10.04 -1.60 -9.14
CA ASN A 78 8.75 -2.23 -8.85
C ASN A 78 7.84 -1.36 -7.98
N GLN A 79 8.21 -0.13 -7.70
CA GLN A 79 7.42 0.84 -6.94
C GLN A 79 6.64 1.73 -7.89
N TYR A 80 5.33 1.65 -7.78
CA TYR A 80 4.35 2.45 -8.53
C TYR A 80 3.62 3.37 -7.55
N ARG A 81 3.31 4.58 -7.96
CA ARG A 81 2.73 5.60 -7.07
C ARG A 81 1.42 6.11 -7.63
N ILE A 82 0.50 6.42 -6.71
CA ILE A 82 -0.66 7.26 -6.96
C ILE A 82 -0.54 8.47 -6.04
N ILE A 83 -0.74 9.65 -6.59
CA ILE A 83 -0.74 10.92 -5.88
C ILE A 83 -2.10 11.59 -6.03
N PRO A 84 -2.45 12.57 -5.20
CA PRO A 84 -3.65 13.39 -5.38
C PRO A 84 -3.71 14.01 -6.79
N ALA A 85 -4.90 14.06 -7.35
CA ALA A 85 -5.11 14.61 -8.68
C ALA A 85 -4.70 16.10 -8.74
N GLY A 86 -3.90 16.45 -9.74
CA GLY A 86 -3.42 17.82 -9.94
C GLY A 86 -2.14 18.17 -9.18
N GLU A 87 -1.65 17.28 -8.32
CA GLU A 87 -0.40 17.50 -7.60
C GLU A 87 0.83 17.09 -8.44
N ASP A 88 1.96 17.73 -8.12
CA ASP A 88 3.27 17.34 -8.65
C ASP A 88 3.97 16.44 -7.65
N ILE A 89 4.31 15.23 -8.07
CA ILE A 89 4.98 14.23 -7.22
C ILE A 89 6.30 14.74 -6.61
N ASN A 90 6.97 15.66 -7.26
CA ASN A 90 8.23 16.23 -6.79
C ASN A 90 8.04 17.31 -5.71
N LYS A 91 6.80 17.73 -5.48
CA LYS A 91 6.42 18.75 -4.49
C LYS A 91 5.72 18.17 -3.28
N ILE A 92 5.50 16.85 -3.23
CA ILE A 92 4.96 16.20 -2.05
C ILE A 92 6.05 16.12 -1.00
N GLU A 93 5.80 16.76 0.14
CA GLU A 93 6.74 16.87 1.26
C GLU A 93 6.25 16.08 2.47
N HIS A 94 7.13 15.90 3.44
CA HIS A 94 6.80 15.31 4.72
C HIS A 94 5.68 16.08 5.42
N ASN A 95 4.72 15.33 5.97
CA ASN A 95 3.56 15.86 6.68
C ASN A 95 2.72 16.85 5.84
N ALA A 96 2.77 16.74 4.52
CA ALA A 96 1.86 17.46 3.67
C ALA A 96 0.42 17.08 4.06
N ALA A 97 -0.38 18.09 4.42
CA ALA A 97 -1.76 17.88 4.90
C ALA A 97 -2.74 17.64 3.72
N HIS A 98 -2.43 16.68 2.86
CA HIS A 98 -3.33 16.30 1.77
C HIS A 98 -4.55 15.54 2.31
N ASN A 99 -5.71 15.84 1.75
CA ASN A 99 -6.91 15.10 2.08
C ASN A 99 -6.78 13.65 1.57
N PRO A 100 -6.90 12.63 2.44
CA PRO A 100 -6.83 11.23 2.01
C PRO A 100 -7.84 10.87 0.91
N ASN A 101 -9.00 11.55 0.87
CA ASN A 101 -10.02 11.33 -0.16
C ASN A 101 -9.65 11.90 -1.54
N SER A 102 -8.54 12.62 -1.67
CA SER A 102 -8.05 13.11 -2.95
C SER A 102 -7.52 12.00 -3.86
N ILE A 103 -7.21 10.83 -3.29
CA ILE A 103 -6.96 9.60 -4.05
C ILE A 103 -8.22 8.73 -3.98
N THR A 104 -8.89 8.56 -5.10
CA THR A 104 -10.16 7.83 -5.15
C THR A 104 -9.97 6.32 -5.29
N VAL A 105 -10.96 5.55 -4.82
CA VAL A 105 -10.98 4.08 -4.99
C VAL A 105 -10.85 3.68 -6.46
N ASP A 106 -11.52 4.41 -7.36
CA ASP A 106 -11.46 4.16 -8.81
C ASP A 106 -10.05 4.33 -9.39
N GLN A 107 -9.30 5.34 -8.95
CA GLN A 107 -7.92 5.53 -9.37
C GLN A 107 -7.06 4.34 -8.95
N VAL A 108 -7.16 3.92 -7.68
CA VAL A 108 -6.43 2.76 -7.15
C VAL A 108 -6.81 1.48 -7.91
N TYR A 109 -8.10 1.22 -8.06
CA TYR A 109 -8.60 0.03 -8.73
C TYR A 109 -8.13 -0.07 -10.19
N LYS A 110 -8.25 1.02 -10.95
CA LYS A 110 -7.77 1.08 -12.35
C LYS A 110 -6.26 0.80 -12.43
N LYS A 111 -5.49 1.37 -11.51
CA LYS A 111 -4.03 1.15 -11.48
C LYS A 111 -3.66 -0.29 -11.14
N VAL A 112 -4.35 -0.90 -10.17
CA VAL A 112 -4.18 -2.33 -9.85
C VAL A 112 -4.45 -3.21 -11.07
N LEU A 113 -5.54 -2.95 -11.82
CA LEU A 113 -5.84 -3.71 -13.03
C LEU A 113 -4.78 -3.55 -14.13
N GLN A 114 -4.23 -2.35 -14.29
CA GLN A 114 -3.10 -2.12 -15.22
C GLN A 114 -1.87 -2.95 -14.83
N LEU A 115 -1.48 -2.91 -13.56
CA LEU A 115 -0.31 -3.63 -13.06
C LEU A 115 -0.46 -5.15 -13.15
N LYS A 116 -1.67 -5.69 -12.96
CA LYS A 116 -1.96 -7.12 -13.14
C LYS A 116 -1.80 -7.61 -14.58
N LYS A 117 -1.86 -6.74 -15.57
CA LYS A 117 -1.67 -7.11 -16.98
C LYS A 117 -0.21 -7.10 -17.42
N ILE A 118 0.64 -6.46 -16.64
CA ILE A 118 2.08 -6.30 -16.94
C ILE A 118 2.90 -7.43 -16.29
N ASN A 119 2.38 -8.01 -15.21
CA ASN A 119 2.99 -9.09 -14.43
C ASN A 119 2.15 -10.38 -14.53
#